data_81585b51c4a3679ab474d1382c91f458
#
_entry.id   81585b51c4a3679ab474d1382c91f458
#
_cell.length_a   1.000
_cell.length_b   1.000
_cell.length_c   1.000
_cell.angle_alpha   90.00
_cell.angle_beta   90.00
_cell.angle_gamma   90.00
#
_symmetry.space_group_name_H-M   'P 1'
#
loop_
_entity.id
_entity.type
_entity.pdbx_description
1 polymer ?
#
loop_
_entity_poly.entity_id
_entity_poly.type
_entity_poly.pdbx_seq_one_letter_code
_entity_poly.pdbx_strand_id
1 'polypeptide(L)'
;PLNGEQVTHPTHAWKYSINEHLKHVDEKRLWWGKDGTAQYPRLKLFLSEQTDGLVPIDLWSYKDAGTTDEGGSEIKALFDKVVFDTPKPKKLINKMLSIATNNESNDIVLDFFSGSGTTGHAVIEKNTEDNGNRKFILVQLPEILSEENRDQKVAADFCDSILKPKTIAELTKERLRRAGKKVREDN
;
A
#
# COMPACT_ATOMS: atom_id res chain seq x y z
N PRO A 1 -39.70 0.72 -17.80
CA PRO A 1 -39.42 -0.69 -17.52
C PRO A 1 -39.72 -1.58 -18.70
N LEU A 2 -39.14 -2.79 -18.73
CA LEU A 2 -39.35 -3.73 -19.83
C LEU A 2 -40.78 -4.32 -19.90
N ASN A 3 -41.57 -4.13 -18.86
CA ASN A 3 -42.96 -4.55 -18.73
C ASN A 3 -43.96 -3.59 -19.39
N GLY A 4 -43.49 -2.48 -19.99
CA GLY A 4 -44.36 -1.49 -20.65
C GLY A 4 -45.06 -0.50 -19.71
N GLU A 5 -44.84 -0.58 -18.40
CA GLU A 5 -45.40 0.39 -17.44
C GLU A 5 -44.77 1.77 -17.58
N GLN A 6 -45.60 2.81 -17.45
CA GLN A 6 -45.13 4.17 -17.50
C GLN A 6 -44.38 4.50 -16.20
N VAL A 7 -43.18 4.99 -16.30
CA VAL A 7 -42.40 5.48 -15.15
C VAL A 7 -42.88 6.88 -14.80
N THR A 8 -43.46 7.03 -13.62
CA THR A 8 -43.80 8.35 -13.08
C THR A 8 -42.56 9.07 -12.60
N HIS A 9 -42.46 10.34 -12.93
CA HIS A 9 -41.32 11.17 -12.49
C HIS A 9 -41.28 11.26 -10.95
N PRO A 10 -40.11 11.02 -10.31
CA PRO A 10 -39.90 11.32 -8.92
C PRO A 10 -39.95 12.86 -8.70
N THR A 11 -39.88 13.31 -7.50
CA THR A 11 -39.96 14.73 -7.10
C THR A 11 -38.91 15.67 -7.67
N HIS A 12 -37.94 15.14 -8.43
CA HIS A 12 -36.82 15.90 -8.99
C HIS A 12 -36.76 15.84 -10.53
N ALA A 13 -36.11 16.82 -11.15
CA ALA A 13 -35.89 16.82 -12.60
C ALA A 13 -35.05 15.62 -13.05
N TRP A 14 -35.33 15.12 -14.24
CA TRP A 14 -34.52 14.07 -14.85
C TRP A 14 -33.06 14.52 -15.00
N LYS A 15 -32.11 13.65 -14.63
CA LYS A 15 -30.69 13.95 -14.69
C LYS A 15 -30.17 14.18 -16.12
N TYR A 16 -30.80 13.52 -17.08
CA TYR A 16 -30.38 13.54 -18.47
C TYR A 16 -31.43 14.20 -19.36
N SER A 17 -30.99 14.89 -20.41
CA SER A 17 -31.87 15.37 -21.47
C SER A 17 -32.52 14.20 -22.22
N ILE A 18 -33.61 14.48 -22.96
CA ILE A 18 -34.28 13.44 -23.73
C ILE A 18 -33.36 12.81 -24.80
N ASN A 19 -32.48 13.61 -25.42
CA ASN A 19 -31.53 13.13 -26.40
C ASN A 19 -30.47 12.21 -25.80
N GLU A 20 -29.96 12.54 -24.62
CA GLU A 20 -29.02 11.69 -23.86
C GLU A 20 -29.71 10.41 -23.42
N HIS A 21 -30.96 10.49 -22.98
CA HIS A 21 -31.73 9.31 -22.61
C HIS A 21 -31.92 8.35 -23.80
N LEU A 22 -32.31 8.87 -24.96
CA LEU A 22 -32.46 8.07 -26.19
C LEU A 22 -31.12 7.39 -26.59
N LYS A 23 -30.00 8.12 -26.44
CA LYS A 23 -28.67 7.54 -26.66
C LYS A 23 -28.38 6.40 -25.68
N HIS A 24 -28.70 6.57 -24.39
CA HIS A 24 -28.54 5.50 -23.39
C HIS A 24 -29.41 4.27 -23.69
N VAL A 25 -30.60 4.46 -24.28
CA VAL A 25 -31.46 3.36 -24.72
C VAL A 25 -30.80 2.60 -25.89
N ASP A 26 -30.36 3.31 -26.92
CA ASP A 26 -29.70 2.76 -28.12
C ASP A 26 -28.44 1.98 -27.76
N GLU A 27 -27.60 2.56 -26.87
CA GLU A 27 -26.38 1.93 -26.35
C GLU A 27 -26.64 0.83 -25.32
N LYS A 28 -27.89 0.49 -25.02
CA LYS A 28 -28.30 -0.53 -24.04
C LYS A 28 -27.73 -0.30 -22.63
N ARG A 29 -27.58 0.96 -22.26
CA ARG A 29 -27.01 1.37 -20.96
C ARG A 29 -27.99 1.32 -19.80
N LEU A 30 -29.28 1.22 -20.06
CA LEU A 30 -30.29 1.19 -19.01
C LEU A 30 -30.43 -0.20 -18.40
N TRP A 31 -30.25 -0.28 -17.10
CA TRP A 31 -30.48 -1.52 -16.34
C TRP A 31 -31.69 -1.36 -15.42
N TRP A 32 -32.69 -2.17 -15.65
CA TRP A 32 -33.97 -2.16 -14.98
C TRP A 32 -34.08 -3.19 -13.85
N GLY A 33 -32.96 -3.57 -13.22
CA GLY A 33 -32.92 -4.61 -12.22
C GLY A 33 -32.81 -6.01 -12.83
N LYS A 34 -32.66 -7.01 -11.96
CA LYS A 34 -32.46 -8.41 -12.39
C LYS A 34 -33.64 -8.93 -13.21
N ASP A 35 -34.86 -8.55 -12.84
CA ASP A 35 -36.10 -9.03 -13.44
C ASP A 35 -36.70 -8.01 -14.42
N GLY A 36 -36.01 -6.91 -14.70
CA GLY A 36 -36.48 -5.87 -15.63
C GLY A 36 -37.65 -5.00 -15.12
N THR A 37 -37.97 -5.08 -13.82
CA THR A 37 -39.16 -4.46 -13.21
C THR A 37 -38.85 -3.29 -12.30
N ALA A 38 -37.60 -2.85 -12.19
CA ALA A 38 -37.22 -1.73 -11.36
C ALA A 38 -37.97 -0.45 -11.79
N GLN A 39 -38.52 0.30 -10.84
CA GLN A 39 -39.25 1.53 -11.08
C GLN A 39 -38.40 2.58 -11.82
N TYR A 40 -37.11 2.64 -11.53
CA TYR A 40 -36.15 3.55 -12.18
C TYR A 40 -34.95 2.76 -12.70
N PRO A 41 -34.45 3.06 -13.91
CA PRO A 41 -33.26 2.40 -14.42
C PRO A 41 -32.00 2.96 -13.74
N ARG A 42 -31.00 2.10 -13.64
CA ARG A 42 -29.62 2.50 -13.36
C ARG A 42 -28.85 2.57 -14.65
N LEU A 43 -27.92 3.51 -14.75
CA LEU A 43 -27.02 3.60 -15.89
C LEU A 43 -25.89 2.58 -15.75
N LYS A 44 -25.68 1.75 -16.76
CA LYS A 44 -24.52 0.86 -16.85
C LYS A 44 -23.29 1.69 -17.20
N LEU A 45 -22.20 1.44 -16.52
CA LEU A 45 -20.86 1.81 -16.94
C LEU A 45 -20.20 0.55 -17.49
N PHE A 46 -19.73 0.60 -18.72
CA PHE A 46 -19.04 -0.53 -19.30
C PHE A 46 -17.60 -0.60 -18.79
N LEU A 47 -17.10 -1.81 -18.56
CA LEU A 47 -15.75 -2.00 -18.04
C LEU A 47 -14.67 -1.40 -18.97
N SER A 48 -14.91 -1.42 -20.28
CA SER A 48 -14.04 -0.80 -21.29
C SER A 48 -13.96 0.72 -21.23
N GLU A 49 -14.87 1.37 -20.51
CA GLU A 49 -14.90 2.83 -20.32
C GLU A 49 -14.33 3.25 -18.98
N GLN A 50 -14.01 2.30 -18.13
CA GLN A 50 -13.40 2.56 -16.84
C GLN A 50 -11.90 2.82 -17.04
N THR A 51 -11.40 3.86 -16.42
CA THR A 51 -9.96 4.01 -16.24
C THR A 51 -9.46 2.90 -15.33
N ASP A 52 -8.28 2.39 -15.61
CA ASP A 52 -7.67 1.37 -14.77
C ASP A 52 -7.54 1.85 -13.33
N GLY A 53 -8.08 1.05 -12.42
CA GLY A 53 -8.00 1.27 -10.99
C GLY A 53 -9.09 2.18 -10.38
N LEU A 54 -9.17 2.14 -9.07
CA LEU A 54 -10.02 3.01 -8.25
C LEU A 54 -9.15 4.05 -7.56
N VAL A 55 -9.68 5.27 -7.40
CA VAL A 55 -9.04 6.29 -6.56
C VAL A 55 -8.88 5.72 -5.15
N PRO A 56 -7.67 5.71 -4.58
CA PRO A 56 -7.45 5.23 -3.23
C PRO A 56 -8.25 6.06 -2.22
N ILE A 57 -8.81 5.38 -1.23
CA ILE A 57 -9.45 6.05 -0.08
C ILE A 57 -8.36 6.67 0.81
N ASP A 58 -8.69 7.74 1.48
CA ASP A 58 -7.80 8.50 2.38
C ASP A 58 -7.63 7.87 3.76
N LEU A 59 -8.56 7.00 4.18
CA LEU A 59 -8.49 6.27 5.45
C LEU A 59 -8.15 4.80 5.23
N TRP A 60 -7.00 4.37 5.76
CA TRP A 60 -6.58 2.98 5.71
C TRP A 60 -6.69 2.31 7.07
N SER A 61 -7.46 1.24 7.14
CA SER A 61 -7.58 0.43 8.34
C SER A 61 -6.33 -0.42 8.57
N TYR A 62 -6.18 -0.97 9.77
CA TYR A 62 -5.11 -1.93 10.08
C TYR A 62 -5.13 -3.16 9.15
N LYS A 63 -6.30 -3.54 8.64
CA LYS A 63 -6.43 -4.63 7.65
C LYS A 63 -5.76 -4.29 6.32
N ASP A 64 -5.73 -3.01 5.98
CA ASP A 64 -5.15 -2.51 4.73
C ASP A 64 -3.67 -2.15 4.86
N ALA A 65 -3.30 -1.57 6.00
CA ALA A 65 -1.98 -0.99 6.24
C ALA A 65 -1.10 -1.78 7.22
N GLY A 66 -1.66 -2.78 7.91
CA GLY A 66 -0.94 -3.53 8.95
C GLY A 66 -0.89 -2.81 10.29
N THR A 67 -0.21 -3.43 11.25
CA THR A 67 -0.01 -2.94 12.62
C THR A 67 1.48 -2.85 12.97
N THR A 68 1.81 -2.16 14.05
CA THR A 68 3.18 -2.14 14.62
C THR A 68 3.61 -3.52 15.09
N ASP A 69 2.68 -4.37 15.55
CA ASP A 69 2.96 -5.75 15.96
C ASP A 69 3.39 -6.62 14.75
N GLU A 70 2.76 -6.40 13.59
CA GLU A 70 3.20 -7.02 12.34
C GLU A 70 4.61 -6.56 11.98
N GLY A 71 4.89 -5.25 12.07
CA GLY A 71 6.23 -4.70 11.88
C GLY A 71 7.27 -5.29 12.84
N GLY A 72 6.91 -5.47 14.12
CA GLY A 72 7.74 -6.15 15.13
C GLY A 72 8.02 -7.61 14.76
N SER A 73 7.01 -8.32 14.27
CA SER A 73 7.15 -9.71 13.81
C SER A 73 8.07 -9.83 12.60
N GLU A 74 8.00 -8.87 11.66
CA GLU A 74 8.90 -8.78 10.51
C GLU A 74 10.36 -8.57 10.93
N ILE A 75 10.61 -7.69 11.92
CA ILE A 75 11.94 -7.49 12.49
C ILE A 75 12.43 -8.77 13.15
N LYS A 76 11.60 -9.40 13.97
CA LYS A 76 11.96 -10.65 14.65
C LYS A 76 12.29 -11.77 13.66
N ALA A 77 11.54 -11.89 12.59
CA ALA A 77 11.80 -12.89 11.54
C ALA A 77 13.11 -12.64 10.78
N LEU A 78 13.59 -11.41 10.72
CA LEU A 78 14.81 -11.03 10.03
C LEU A 78 16.05 -11.05 10.92
N PHE A 79 15.91 -10.76 12.20
CA PHE A 79 17.01 -10.62 13.16
C PHE A 79 17.05 -11.71 14.23
N ASP A 80 16.05 -12.60 14.31
CA ASP A 80 15.79 -13.55 15.39
C ASP A 80 15.55 -12.90 16.77
N LYS A 81 15.49 -11.58 16.81
CA LYS A 81 15.30 -10.74 18.01
C LYS A 81 14.50 -9.50 17.66
N VAL A 82 13.84 -8.91 18.65
CA VAL A 82 13.18 -7.61 18.52
C VAL A 82 14.24 -6.54 18.81
N VAL A 83 14.95 -6.10 17.76
CA VAL A 83 16.04 -5.11 17.85
C VAL A 83 15.58 -3.68 17.59
N PHE A 84 14.30 -3.47 17.33
CA PHE A 84 13.72 -2.16 17.12
C PHE A 84 12.33 -2.12 17.75
N ASP A 85 12.08 -1.07 18.46
CA ASP A 85 10.83 -0.91 19.22
C ASP A 85 9.66 -0.52 18.37
N THR A 86 8.88 -0.23 17.93
CA THR A 86 7.76 0.22 17.08
C THR A 86 8.08 0.37 15.58
N PRO A 87 8.60 -0.67 14.88
CA PRO A 87 8.83 -0.59 13.44
C PRO A 87 7.51 -0.49 12.68
N LYS A 88 7.49 0.27 11.58
CA LYS A 88 6.32 0.30 10.71
C LYS A 88 6.21 -1.02 9.95
N PRO A 89 4.99 -1.54 9.69
CA PRO A 89 4.79 -2.74 8.89
C PRO A 89 5.11 -2.47 7.42
N LYS A 90 5.72 -3.44 6.73
CA LYS A 90 5.97 -3.34 5.28
C LYS A 90 4.69 -3.17 4.47
N LYS A 91 3.59 -3.74 4.94
CA LYS A 91 2.28 -3.62 4.29
C LYS A 91 1.84 -2.19 4.06
N LEU A 92 2.10 -1.29 5.03
CA LEU A 92 1.85 0.15 4.89
C LEU A 92 2.68 0.74 3.75
N ILE A 93 3.98 0.48 3.76
CA ILE A 93 4.90 1.05 2.77
C ILE A 93 4.61 0.46 1.38
N ASN A 94 4.36 -0.84 1.27
CA ASN A 94 4.00 -1.47 0.00
C ASN A 94 2.72 -0.87 -0.60
N LYS A 95 1.74 -0.54 0.23
CA LYS A 95 0.53 0.16 -0.23
C LYS A 95 0.86 1.55 -0.77
N MET A 96 1.72 2.32 -0.07
CA MET A 96 2.19 3.63 -0.54
C MET A 96 2.93 3.51 -1.88
N LEU A 97 3.85 2.55 -2.00
CA LEU A 97 4.61 2.29 -3.23
C LEU A 97 3.69 1.93 -4.40
N SER A 98 2.68 1.08 -4.16
CA SER A 98 1.72 0.68 -5.20
C SER A 98 0.84 1.83 -5.70
N ILE A 99 0.65 2.89 -4.91
CA ILE A 99 -0.14 4.07 -5.28
C ILE A 99 0.74 5.13 -5.95
N ALA A 100 1.96 5.32 -5.45
CA ALA A 100 2.81 6.46 -5.81
C ALA A 100 3.87 6.14 -6.87
N THR A 101 4.13 4.87 -7.15
CA THR A 101 5.17 4.43 -8.09
C THR A 101 4.64 3.35 -9.03
N ASN A 102 5.33 3.15 -10.15
CA ASN A 102 5.09 2.00 -11.03
C ASN A 102 6.39 1.21 -11.28
N ASN A 103 6.28 0.04 -11.90
CA ASN A 103 7.43 -0.83 -12.16
C ASN A 103 8.28 -0.38 -13.36
N GLU A 104 7.73 0.43 -14.26
CA GLU A 104 8.42 0.93 -15.46
C GLU A 104 9.23 2.19 -15.21
N SER A 105 8.92 2.93 -14.14
CA SER A 105 9.64 4.14 -13.75
C SER A 105 10.88 3.81 -12.92
N ASN A 106 11.88 4.71 -12.97
CA ASN A 106 13.05 4.66 -12.10
C ASN A 106 12.86 5.58 -10.89
N ASP A 107 11.69 5.48 -10.24
CA ASP A 107 11.32 6.35 -9.12
C ASP A 107 12.33 6.27 -7.98
N ILE A 108 12.54 7.41 -7.33
CA ILE A 108 13.39 7.50 -6.14
C ILE A 108 12.49 7.71 -4.92
N VAL A 109 12.54 6.76 -4.00
CA VAL A 109 11.83 6.80 -2.72
C VAL A 109 12.75 7.38 -1.66
N LEU A 110 12.37 8.52 -1.09
CA LEU A 110 13.17 9.21 -0.09
C LEU A 110 12.48 9.14 1.27
N ASP A 111 13.22 8.69 2.30
CA ASP A 111 12.76 8.62 3.68
C ASP A 111 13.78 9.32 4.60
N PHE A 112 13.38 10.46 5.14
CA PHE A 112 14.24 11.31 6.00
C PHE A 112 14.38 10.79 7.43
N PHE A 113 13.51 9.89 7.86
CA PHE A 113 13.48 9.35 9.22
C PHE A 113 13.31 7.83 9.14
N SER A 114 14.25 7.18 8.47
CA SER A 114 14.12 5.78 8.07
C SER A 114 13.99 4.78 9.23
N GLY A 115 14.32 5.18 10.44
CA GLY A 115 14.18 4.38 11.66
C GLY A 115 14.74 2.97 11.47
N SER A 116 13.87 1.98 11.51
CA SER A 116 14.25 0.58 11.28
C SER A 116 14.55 0.21 9.81
N GLY A 117 14.39 1.13 8.84
CA GLY A 117 14.63 0.88 7.42
C GLY A 117 13.50 0.12 6.71
N THR A 118 12.28 0.21 7.19
CA THR A 118 11.12 -0.47 6.58
C THR A 118 10.92 -0.06 5.12
N THR A 119 11.09 1.23 4.82
CA THR A 119 10.93 1.76 3.47
C THR A 119 11.90 1.11 2.48
N GLY A 120 13.17 1.05 2.78
CA GLY A 120 14.16 0.39 1.91
C GLY A 120 13.91 -1.10 1.74
N HIS A 121 13.53 -1.80 2.83
CA HIS A 121 13.15 -3.22 2.77
C HIS A 121 11.94 -3.45 1.83
N ALA A 122 10.89 -2.62 1.96
CA ALA A 122 9.71 -2.71 1.10
C ALA A 122 10.04 -2.42 -0.37
N VAL A 123 10.91 -1.46 -0.67
CA VAL A 123 11.35 -1.18 -2.06
C VAL A 123 12.11 -2.37 -2.64
N ILE A 124 13.00 -3.01 -1.88
CA ILE A 124 13.73 -4.21 -2.33
C ILE A 124 12.75 -5.33 -2.70
N GLU A 125 11.80 -5.64 -1.81
CA GLU A 125 10.79 -6.68 -2.06
C GLU A 125 9.88 -6.32 -3.24
N LYS A 126 9.40 -5.08 -3.31
CA LYS A 126 8.50 -4.63 -4.38
C LYS A 126 9.16 -4.69 -5.76
N ASN A 127 10.42 -4.30 -5.88
CA ASN A 127 11.17 -4.43 -7.12
C ASN A 127 11.30 -5.88 -7.59
N THR A 128 11.44 -6.81 -6.65
CA THR A 128 11.49 -8.24 -6.96
C THR A 128 10.13 -8.79 -7.38
N GLU A 129 9.08 -8.35 -6.69
CA GLU A 129 7.70 -8.78 -6.96
C GLU A 129 7.22 -8.37 -8.37
N ASP A 130 7.51 -7.15 -8.79
CA ASP A 130 6.99 -6.57 -10.04
C ASP A 130 8.06 -6.29 -11.12
N ASN A 131 9.29 -6.80 -10.93
CA ASN A 131 10.45 -6.52 -11.77
C ASN A 131 10.75 -5.03 -11.95
N GLY A 132 10.42 -4.22 -10.96
CA GLY A 132 10.65 -2.78 -10.97
C GLY A 132 12.11 -2.40 -10.70
N ASN A 133 12.44 -1.14 -10.95
CA ASN A 133 13.78 -0.59 -10.74
C ASN A 133 13.75 0.70 -9.89
N ARG A 134 12.89 0.71 -8.86
CA ARG A 134 12.82 1.82 -7.90
C ARG A 134 14.12 1.90 -7.12
N LYS A 135 14.55 3.11 -6.83
CA LYS A 135 15.70 3.41 -5.97
C LYS A 135 15.20 3.96 -4.64
N PHE A 136 16.03 3.89 -3.60
CA PHE A 136 15.70 4.55 -2.34
C PHE A 136 16.89 5.29 -1.77
N ILE A 137 16.58 6.35 -1.03
CA ILE A 137 17.52 7.13 -0.22
C ILE A 137 16.96 7.15 1.19
N LEU A 138 17.71 6.63 2.16
CA LEU A 138 17.32 6.60 3.56
C LEU A 138 18.25 7.47 4.37
N VAL A 139 17.69 8.36 5.17
CA VAL A 139 18.42 9.20 6.10
C VAL A 139 18.04 8.82 7.52
N GLN A 140 19.03 8.48 8.34
CA GLN A 140 18.88 8.16 9.76
C GLN A 140 20.02 8.73 10.55
N LEU A 141 19.71 9.53 11.58
CA LEU A 141 20.70 10.00 12.52
C LEU A 141 21.32 8.80 13.26
N PRO A 142 22.64 8.81 13.50
CA PRO A 142 23.33 7.74 14.21
C PRO A 142 23.15 7.85 15.74
N GLU A 143 21.88 7.91 16.17
CA GLU A 143 21.54 7.95 17.58
C GLU A 143 22.12 6.74 18.31
N ILE A 144 22.79 7.01 19.44
CA ILE A 144 23.45 5.97 20.24
C ILE A 144 22.39 5.17 21.00
N LEU A 145 22.50 3.86 20.93
CA LEU A 145 21.69 2.92 21.72
C LEU A 145 22.28 2.78 23.11
N SER A 146 21.48 3.06 24.13
CA SER A 146 21.87 2.95 25.53
C SER A 146 21.73 1.52 26.04
N GLU A 147 22.79 0.98 26.64
CA GLU A 147 22.76 -0.32 27.31
C GLU A 147 22.02 -0.27 28.66
N GLU A 148 21.94 0.91 29.26
CA GLU A 148 21.22 1.13 30.52
C GLU A 148 19.69 1.20 30.28
N ASN A 149 19.27 1.57 29.08
CA ASN A 149 17.87 1.60 28.71
C ASN A 149 17.41 0.19 28.37
N ARG A 150 16.48 -0.35 29.15
CA ARG A 150 15.93 -1.69 29.01
C ARG A 150 15.41 -1.99 27.60
N ASP A 151 14.78 -1.00 26.98
CA ASP A 151 14.14 -1.14 25.66
C ASP A 151 15.18 -1.13 24.53
N GLN A 152 16.34 -0.50 24.73
CA GLN A 152 17.41 -0.39 23.75
C GLN A 152 18.52 -1.45 23.94
N LYS A 153 18.57 -2.08 25.09
CA LYS A 153 19.64 -3.06 25.43
C LYS A 153 19.76 -4.17 24.41
N VAL A 154 18.64 -4.76 23.97
CA VAL A 154 18.64 -5.85 22.99
C VAL A 154 19.23 -5.39 21.66
N ALA A 155 18.95 -4.16 21.25
CA ALA A 155 19.49 -3.54 20.06
C ALA A 155 21.00 -3.24 20.18
N ALA A 156 21.42 -2.73 21.33
CA ALA A 156 22.84 -2.47 21.62
C ALA A 156 23.66 -3.78 21.63
N ASP A 157 23.21 -4.80 22.36
CA ASP A 157 23.84 -6.13 22.43
C ASP A 157 23.87 -6.79 21.04
N PHE A 158 22.86 -6.56 20.20
CA PHE A 158 22.86 -7.04 18.83
C PHE A 158 23.95 -6.36 17.99
N CYS A 159 24.12 -5.04 18.08
CA CYS A 159 25.19 -4.31 17.38
C CYS A 159 26.57 -4.84 17.79
N ASP A 160 26.80 -5.12 19.07
CA ASP A 160 28.04 -5.74 19.53
C ASP A 160 28.25 -7.11 18.90
N SER A 161 27.22 -7.94 18.84
CA SER A 161 27.31 -9.29 18.28
C SER A 161 27.74 -9.32 16.80
N ILE A 162 27.50 -8.21 16.08
CA ILE A 162 27.89 -8.05 14.69
C ILE A 162 29.11 -7.12 14.50
N LEU A 163 29.77 -6.73 15.59
CA LEU A 163 30.94 -5.84 15.62
C LEU A 163 30.67 -4.49 14.92
N LYS A 164 29.53 -3.87 15.19
CA LYS A 164 29.13 -2.56 14.68
C LYS A 164 28.89 -1.55 15.79
N PRO A 165 29.02 -0.25 15.50
CA PRO A 165 28.63 0.81 16.42
C PRO A 165 27.19 0.64 16.91
N LYS A 166 26.95 0.91 18.20
CA LYS A 166 25.61 0.84 18.81
C LYS A 166 24.76 2.04 18.41
N THR A 167 24.29 2.05 17.19
CA THR A 167 23.47 3.13 16.67
C THR A 167 22.27 2.61 15.89
N ILE A 168 21.18 3.39 15.89
CA ILE A 168 19.98 3.08 15.08
C ILE A 168 20.34 2.91 13.60
N ALA A 169 21.24 3.76 13.09
CA ALA A 169 21.66 3.70 11.70
C ALA A 169 22.31 2.36 11.30
N GLU A 170 23.03 1.71 12.22
CA GLU A 170 23.61 0.39 11.95
C GLU A 170 22.55 -0.72 11.90
N LEU A 171 21.52 -0.64 12.73
CA LEU A 171 20.37 -1.54 12.65
C LEU A 171 19.64 -1.38 11.31
N THR A 172 19.43 -0.13 10.86
CA THR A 172 18.84 0.17 9.54
C THR A 172 19.65 -0.48 8.41
N LYS A 173 20.96 -0.28 8.39
CA LYS A 173 21.85 -0.88 7.37
C LYS A 173 21.82 -2.41 7.40
N GLU A 174 21.81 -3.00 8.60
CA GLU A 174 21.77 -4.44 8.75
C GLU A 174 20.44 -5.03 8.28
N ARG A 175 19.32 -4.35 8.53
CA ARG A 175 18.03 -4.75 7.98
C ARG A 175 18.07 -4.83 6.46
N LEU A 176 18.63 -3.82 5.79
CA LEU A 176 18.72 -3.79 4.35
C LEU A 176 19.64 -4.91 3.80
N ARG A 177 20.75 -5.19 4.46
CA ARG A 177 21.65 -6.30 4.08
C ARG A 177 20.92 -7.64 4.16
N ARG A 178 20.20 -7.89 5.27
CA ARG A 178 19.44 -9.13 5.46
C ARG A 178 18.26 -9.23 4.51
N ALA A 179 17.52 -8.16 4.29
CA ALA A 179 16.43 -8.10 3.32
C ALA A 179 16.94 -8.42 1.90
N GLY A 180 18.00 -7.77 1.44
CA GLY A 180 18.58 -8.02 0.13
C GLY A 180 19.21 -9.42 -0.01
N LYS A 181 19.72 -10.01 1.08
CA LYS A 181 20.18 -11.40 1.09
C LYS A 181 19.01 -12.36 0.94
N LYS A 182 17.97 -12.20 1.77
CA LYS A 182 16.78 -13.04 1.75
C LYS A 182 16.10 -13.05 0.37
N VAL A 183 15.90 -11.88 -0.21
CA VAL A 183 15.29 -11.76 -1.55
C VAL A 183 16.10 -12.50 -2.62
N ARG A 184 17.44 -12.54 -2.50
CA ARG A 184 18.29 -13.30 -3.45
C ARG A 184 18.28 -14.81 -3.21
N GLU A 185 17.98 -15.26 -2.01
CA GLU A 185 17.88 -16.68 -1.67
C GLU A 185 16.51 -17.26 -2.04
N ASP A 186 15.47 -16.42 -2.03
CA ASP A 186 14.10 -16.82 -2.33
C ASP A 186 13.79 -16.81 -3.86
N ASN A 187 14.70 -16.26 -4.71
CA ASN A 187 14.60 -16.21 -6.18
C ASN A 187 15.70 -17.05 -6.85
#